data_86a36f0c6811c2deb34fabb1c5e57285
#
_entry.id   86a36f0c6811c2deb34fabb1c5e57285
#
_cell.length_a   1.000
_cell.length_b   1.000
_cell.length_c   1.000
_cell.angle_alpha   90.00
_cell.angle_beta   90.00
_cell.angle_gamma   90.00
#
_symmetry.space_group_name_H-M   'P 1'
#
loop_
_entity.id
_entity.type
_entity.pdbx_description
1 polymer ?
#
loop_
_entity_poly.entity_id
_entity_poly.type
_entity_poly.pdbx_seq_one_letter_code
_entity_poly.pdbx_strand_id
1 'polypeptide(L)'
;MKKFNLKNKKYGYLILAIIVLIIAIIVVSVLKKDKSEKPANNHGTPKTTEAAKKIKIVNPDTKSRPYAVMINNIGVARPLQSGLQDAYIIYEMIVEGGLTRYMALFLDQSTERIGSIRSARHYYLDYALENDAIYVHHGKSPQAASDFGTLGVDRIEVDNSKTGWRDKSLNVSSEHTLFTSIEKLNKGIGSKRTERKNNLLLTYSADSLDLTKYEGQTAANNVSIKYSNAVTSSYKYDPETKLYLRSVNGKEHTDYVTKQTYRLKNIITYQVKNYTLDDVENKGRQGLENIGSGTGYYISEGIAVPITWEKKSRKSQTIYKYQNGEKLVVNDGNTFIQIQPKGQTLTIE
;
A
#
# COMPACT_ATOMS: atom_id res chain seq x y z
N MET A 1 -23.80 56.50 26.36
CA MET A 1 -22.45 56.89 25.92
C MET A 1 -21.45 55.97 26.60
N LYS A 2 -20.84 55.03 25.86
CA LYS A 2 -19.83 54.10 26.41
C LYS A 2 -18.45 54.81 26.48
N LYS A 3 -17.88 54.84 27.68
CA LYS A 3 -16.55 55.39 27.91
C LYS A 3 -15.48 54.51 27.19
N PHE A 4 -14.78 55.12 26.25
CA PHE A 4 -13.67 54.48 25.52
C PHE A 4 -12.47 54.39 26.47
N ASN A 5 -12.01 53.13 26.72
CA ASN A 5 -11.00 52.83 27.74
C ASN A 5 -9.61 53.07 27.20
N LEU A 6 -8.85 53.99 27.80
CA LEU A 6 -7.50 54.44 27.40
C LEU A 6 -6.43 53.31 27.41
N LYS A 7 -6.71 52.16 28.03
CA LYS A 7 -5.81 51.00 28.02
C LYS A 7 -5.62 50.40 26.64
N ASN A 8 -6.64 50.46 25.79
CA ASN A 8 -6.59 49.84 24.43
C ASN A 8 -5.71 50.63 23.45
N LYS A 9 -5.46 51.93 23.65
CA LYS A 9 -4.59 52.73 22.78
C LYS A 9 -3.10 52.35 22.90
N LYS A 10 -2.62 52.04 24.12
CA LYS A 10 -1.22 51.63 24.32
C LYS A 10 -0.89 50.31 23.66
N TYR A 11 -1.82 49.31 23.67
CA TYR A 11 -1.65 48.05 22.96
C TYR A 11 -1.74 48.22 21.44
N GLY A 12 -2.55 49.14 20.94
CA GLY A 12 -2.60 49.49 19.52
C GLY A 12 -1.28 50.06 18.99
N TYR A 13 -0.65 50.95 19.73
CA TYR A 13 0.68 51.51 19.36
C TYR A 13 1.78 50.45 19.46
N LEU A 14 1.71 49.50 20.42
CA LEU A 14 2.68 48.43 20.56
C LEU A 14 2.61 47.46 19.38
N ILE A 15 1.41 47.09 18.97
CA ILE A 15 1.19 46.23 17.81
C ILE A 15 1.67 46.91 16.52
N LEU A 16 1.37 48.18 16.35
CA LEU A 16 1.83 48.97 15.19
C LEU A 16 3.36 49.04 15.13
N ALA A 17 4.01 49.26 16.28
CA ALA A 17 5.47 49.29 16.37
C ALA A 17 6.12 47.93 16.00
N ILE A 18 5.51 46.84 16.41
CA ILE A 18 5.98 45.45 16.06
C ILE A 18 5.84 45.22 14.56
N ILE A 19 4.71 45.60 13.95
CA ILE A 19 4.49 45.48 12.52
C ILE A 19 5.51 46.29 11.71
N VAL A 20 5.78 47.54 12.12
CA VAL A 20 6.80 48.36 11.46
C VAL A 20 8.20 47.75 11.59
N LEU A 21 8.52 47.17 12.75
CA LEU A 21 9.81 46.49 12.95
C LEU A 21 9.98 45.27 12.05
N ILE A 22 8.91 44.46 11.90
CA ILE A 22 8.88 43.29 11.02
C ILE A 22 9.06 43.71 9.55
N ILE A 23 8.39 44.79 9.13
CA ILE A 23 8.51 45.32 7.77
C ILE A 23 9.95 45.83 7.54
N ALA A 24 10.55 46.54 8.51
CA ALA A 24 11.94 47.02 8.43
C ALA A 24 12.94 45.84 8.29
N ILE A 25 12.75 44.77 9.03
CA ILE A 25 13.59 43.55 8.93
C ILE A 25 13.47 42.89 7.55
N ILE A 26 12.26 42.82 7.00
CA ILE A 26 12.03 42.27 5.66
C ILE A 26 12.69 43.15 4.59
N VAL A 27 12.57 44.48 4.68
CA VAL A 27 13.18 45.40 3.73
C VAL A 27 14.71 45.33 3.80
N VAL A 28 15.30 45.25 5.00
CA VAL A 28 16.76 45.10 5.17
C VAL A 28 17.24 43.75 4.61
N SER A 29 16.44 42.68 4.73
CA SER A 29 16.77 41.37 4.18
C SER A 29 16.73 41.38 2.65
N VAL A 30 15.81 42.12 2.05
CA VAL A 30 15.72 42.28 0.58
C VAL A 30 16.85 43.16 0.04
N LEU A 31 17.18 44.25 0.72
CA LEU A 31 18.25 45.18 0.30
C LEU A 31 19.67 44.62 0.50
N LYS A 32 19.86 43.62 1.37
CA LYS A 32 21.15 42.92 1.50
C LYS A 32 21.41 41.90 0.39
N LYS A 33 20.41 41.60 -0.46
CA LYS A 33 20.53 40.62 -1.55
C LYS A 33 21.07 41.21 -2.86
N ASP A 34 21.23 42.54 -2.96
CA ASP A 34 21.64 43.25 -4.18
C ASP A 34 23.02 43.94 -4.05
N LYS A 35 24.03 43.24 -3.52
CA LYS A 35 25.41 43.61 -3.79
C LYS A 35 26.10 42.47 -4.50
N SER A 36 25.93 42.43 -5.81
CA SER A 36 26.63 41.53 -6.71
C SER A 36 28.05 42.04 -6.97
N GLU A 37 29.00 41.15 -6.82
CA GLU A 37 30.32 41.23 -7.44
C GLU A 37 30.22 41.01 -8.95
N LYS A 38 31.01 41.80 -9.70
CA LYS A 38 31.11 41.69 -11.16
C LYS A 38 31.81 40.40 -11.59
N PRO A 39 31.43 39.80 -12.70
CA PRO A 39 31.88 38.46 -13.09
C PRO A 39 33.26 38.49 -13.76
N ALA A 40 34.10 37.54 -13.35
CA ALA A 40 35.23 37.08 -14.17
C ALA A 40 34.70 36.06 -15.17
N ASN A 41 34.98 36.27 -16.45
CA ASN A 41 34.67 35.38 -17.55
C ASN A 41 35.33 33.99 -17.35
N ASN A 42 34.52 32.97 -17.16
CA ASN A 42 34.94 31.62 -17.42
C ASN A 42 33.76 30.83 -18.05
N HIS A 43 33.92 30.43 -19.29
CA HIS A 43 32.98 29.60 -20.03
C HIS A 43 32.96 28.19 -19.42
N GLY A 44 32.02 27.96 -18.52
CA GLY A 44 31.61 26.65 -18.03
C GLY A 44 30.13 26.72 -17.78
N THR A 45 29.35 26.05 -18.62
CA THR A 45 27.89 25.88 -18.45
C THR A 45 27.63 25.30 -17.06
N PRO A 46 26.86 25.95 -16.16
CA PRO A 46 26.48 25.35 -14.90
C PRO A 46 25.56 24.15 -15.21
N LYS A 47 26.03 22.93 -15.06
CA LYS A 47 25.15 21.78 -14.85
C LYS A 47 24.39 22.07 -13.55
N THR A 48 23.16 22.51 -13.68
CA THR A 48 22.19 22.50 -12.58
C THR A 48 22.04 21.04 -12.19
N THR A 49 22.69 20.63 -11.11
CA THR A 49 22.49 19.31 -10.54
C THR A 49 21.06 19.29 -9.99
N GLU A 50 20.11 18.82 -10.78
CA GLU A 50 18.76 18.57 -10.30
C GLU A 50 18.88 17.62 -9.10
N ALA A 51 18.34 18.02 -7.95
CA ALA A 51 18.38 17.17 -6.76
C ALA A 51 17.73 15.82 -7.11
N ALA A 52 18.45 14.73 -6.86
CA ALA A 52 17.98 13.41 -7.18
C ALA A 52 16.58 13.18 -6.57
N LYS A 53 15.63 12.78 -7.40
CA LYS A 53 14.28 12.45 -6.94
C LYS A 53 14.34 11.31 -5.94
N LYS A 54 13.62 11.44 -4.84
CA LYS A 54 13.56 10.43 -3.77
C LYS A 54 12.31 9.58 -3.93
N ILE A 55 12.42 8.29 -3.62
CA ILE A 55 11.29 7.37 -3.48
C ILE A 55 10.39 7.91 -2.35
N LYS A 56 9.07 7.94 -2.59
CA LYS A 56 8.05 8.49 -1.67
C LYS A 56 7.24 7.42 -0.97
N ILE A 57 6.93 6.31 -1.68
CA ILE A 57 6.04 5.27 -1.13
C ILE A 57 6.66 4.52 0.04
N VAL A 58 7.97 4.34 0.04
CA VAL A 58 8.76 3.74 1.11
C VAL A 58 10.09 4.46 1.23
N ASN A 59 10.70 4.43 2.41
CA ASN A 59 12.12 4.74 2.54
C ASN A 59 12.94 3.47 2.23
N PRO A 60 13.69 3.39 1.12
CA PRO A 60 14.48 2.19 0.78
C PRO A 60 15.51 1.81 1.85
N ASP A 61 15.99 2.80 2.61
CA ASP A 61 17.04 2.62 3.62
C ASP A 61 16.49 2.18 4.99
N THR A 62 15.16 2.20 5.17
CA THR A 62 14.57 1.75 6.44
C THR A 62 14.92 0.30 6.74
N LYS A 63 15.14 0.00 8.02
CA LYS A 63 15.32 -1.36 8.52
C LYS A 63 14.05 -1.91 9.19
N SER A 64 13.02 -1.10 9.31
CA SER A 64 11.76 -1.51 9.95
C SER A 64 11.12 -2.72 9.27
N ARG A 65 10.50 -3.59 10.05
CA ARG A 65 9.66 -4.67 9.54
C ARG A 65 8.27 -4.15 9.25
N PRO A 66 7.68 -4.48 8.09
CA PRO A 66 6.31 -4.11 7.79
C PRO A 66 5.32 -4.92 8.64
N TYR A 67 4.13 -4.36 8.86
CA TYR A 67 2.96 -5.10 9.29
C TYR A 67 2.19 -5.59 8.07
N ALA A 68 1.92 -6.91 8.00
CA ALA A 68 1.09 -7.53 6.96
C ALA A 68 -0.31 -7.81 7.52
N VAL A 69 -1.26 -6.95 7.23
CA VAL A 69 -2.57 -6.90 7.88
C VAL A 69 -3.64 -7.56 7.01
N MET A 70 -4.31 -8.59 7.55
CA MET A 70 -5.42 -9.27 6.87
C MET A 70 -6.69 -8.42 6.91
N ILE A 71 -7.20 -8.04 5.74
CA ILE A 71 -8.36 -7.16 5.55
C ILE A 71 -9.51 -7.93 4.89
N ASN A 72 -10.70 -7.74 5.44
CA ASN A 72 -11.95 -8.31 4.93
C ASN A 72 -12.37 -7.64 3.61
N ASN A 73 -12.75 -8.42 2.60
CA ASN A 73 -13.21 -7.91 1.30
C ASN A 73 -14.56 -8.47 0.85
N ILE A 74 -15.41 -8.91 1.78
CA ILE A 74 -16.78 -9.27 1.41
C ILE A 74 -17.64 -8.02 1.19
N GLY A 75 -18.74 -8.17 0.45
CA GLY A 75 -19.56 -7.04 0.01
C GLY A 75 -20.02 -6.10 1.12
N VAL A 76 -20.45 -6.64 2.28
CA VAL A 76 -20.91 -5.83 3.44
C VAL A 76 -19.76 -5.13 4.17
N ALA A 77 -18.55 -5.67 4.15
CA ALA A 77 -17.39 -5.09 4.82
C ALA A 77 -16.61 -4.10 3.95
N ARG A 78 -16.71 -4.22 2.63
CA ARG A 78 -15.95 -3.37 1.69
C ARG A 78 -16.19 -1.89 1.88
N PRO A 79 -17.43 -1.39 2.07
CA PRO A 79 -17.67 0.04 2.32
C PRO A 79 -17.10 0.56 3.65
N LEU A 80 -16.65 -0.34 4.54
CA LEU A 80 -16.11 0.00 5.86
C LEU A 80 -14.57 -0.05 5.89
N GLN A 81 -13.94 -0.49 4.79
CA GLN A 81 -12.49 -0.59 4.70
C GLN A 81 -11.83 0.77 4.88
N SER A 82 -10.70 0.79 5.57
CA SER A 82 -9.95 2.00 5.87
C SER A 82 -8.46 1.73 5.84
N GLY A 83 -7.69 2.74 5.44
CA GLY A 83 -6.24 2.76 5.53
C GLY A 83 -5.50 2.02 4.40
N LEU A 84 -6.19 1.42 3.42
CA LEU A 84 -5.52 0.70 2.33
C LEU A 84 -4.65 1.62 1.48
N GLN A 85 -4.95 2.93 1.41
CA GLN A 85 -4.17 3.89 0.62
C GLN A 85 -2.74 4.09 1.16
N ASP A 86 -2.52 3.83 2.46
CA ASP A 86 -1.22 3.97 3.12
C ASP A 86 -0.34 2.71 2.99
N ALA A 87 -0.93 1.59 2.53
CA ALA A 87 -0.18 0.37 2.30
C ALA A 87 0.69 0.49 1.04
N TYR A 88 1.97 0.09 1.13
CA TYR A 88 2.86 0.14 -0.04
C TYR A 88 2.71 -1.08 -0.97
N ILE A 89 2.29 -2.25 -0.43
CA ILE A 89 1.90 -3.44 -1.17
C ILE A 89 0.59 -3.97 -0.62
N ILE A 90 -0.32 -4.38 -1.49
CA ILE A 90 -1.55 -5.09 -1.13
C ILE A 90 -1.66 -6.35 -1.98
N TYR A 91 -1.69 -7.51 -1.32
CA TYR A 91 -1.99 -8.78 -1.97
C TYR A 91 -3.48 -9.04 -1.95
N GLU A 92 -4.03 -9.49 -3.07
CA GLU A 92 -5.40 -9.98 -3.17
C GLU A 92 -5.40 -11.43 -3.66
N MET A 93 -6.04 -12.32 -2.91
CA MET A 93 -6.19 -13.74 -3.24
C MET A 93 -7.58 -14.25 -2.90
N ILE A 94 -7.98 -15.30 -3.59
CA ILE A 94 -9.24 -16.00 -3.34
C ILE A 94 -9.25 -16.65 -1.95
N VAL A 95 -10.43 -16.70 -1.35
CA VAL A 95 -10.74 -17.42 -0.11
C VAL A 95 -12.03 -18.23 -0.29
N GLU A 96 -12.65 -18.67 0.79
CA GLU A 96 -13.89 -19.45 0.77
C GLU A 96 -15.01 -18.72 0.01
N GLY A 97 -15.91 -19.48 -0.60
CA GLY A 97 -17.10 -18.98 -1.29
C GLY A 97 -16.80 -18.14 -2.54
N GLY A 98 -15.62 -18.28 -3.13
CA GLY A 98 -15.20 -17.47 -4.27
C GLY A 98 -14.93 -16.01 -3.93
N LEU A 99 -14.91 -15.65 -2.64
CA LEU A 99 -14.59 -14.30 -2.16
C LEU A 99 -13.08 -14.08 -2.18
N THR A 100 -12.65 -12.83 -1.96
CA THR A 100 -11.23 -12.49 -1.78
C THR A 100 -10.98 -11.86 -0.41
N ARG A 101 -9.72 -11.82 -0.01
CA ARG A 101 -9.22 -10.97 1.09
C ARG A 101 -8.03 -10.16 0.60
N TYR A 102 -7.73 -9.09 1.36
CA TYR A 102 -6.47 -8.40 1.20
C TYR A 102 -5.52 -8.76 2.33
N MET A 103 -4.23 -8.73 2.00
CA MET A 103 -3.16 -8.58 2.96
C MET A 103 -2.42 -7.29 2.61
N ALA A 104 -2.60 -6.26 3.43
CA ALA A 104 -2.03 -4.94 3.21
C ALA A 104 -0.76 -4.75 4.05
N LEU A 105 0.32 -4.31 3.43
CA LEU A 105 1.62 -4.11 4.05
C LEU A 105 1.86 -2.64 4.36
N PHE A 106 2.11 -2.35 5.63
CA PHE A 106 2.39 -1.01 6.14
C PHE A 106 3.84 -0.93 6.64
N LEU A 107 4.58 0.05 6.15
CA LEU A 107 5.97 0.29 6.51
C LEU A 107 6.16 1.76 6.88
N ASP A 108 6.62 2.03 8.10
CA ASP A 108 6.90 3.38 8.63
C ASP A 108 5.72 4.35 8.49
N GLN A 109 4.48 3.84 8.65
CA GLN A 109 3.24 4.60 8.58
C GLN A 109 2.70 4.93 9.99
N SER A 110 1.73 5.84 10.04
CA SER A 110 1.00 6.23 11.25
C SER A 110 -0.51 6.05 11.11
N THR A 111 -0.96 5.18 10.21
CA THR A 111 -2.38 4.97 9.87
C THR A 111 -3.22 4.69 11.11
N GLU A 112 -4.23 5.53 11.34
CA GLU A 112 -5.04 5.53 12.55
C GLU A 112 -6.17 4.50 12.53
N ARG A 113 -6.64 4.09 11.35
CA ARG A 113 -7.71 3.09 11.20
C ARG A 113 -7.39 2.16 10.04
N ILE A 114 -7.22 0.88 10.35
CA ILE A 114 -6.93 -0.20 9.40
C ILE A 114 -7.95 -1.32 9.60
N GLY A 115 -8.61 -1.74 8.56
CA GLY A 115 -9.52 -2.89 8.62
C GLY A 115 -10.74 -2.80 7.68
N SER A 116 -11.75 -3.61 7.96
CA SER A 116 -11.92 -4.52 9.11
C SER A 116 -10.97 -5.73 9.03
N ILE A 117 -10.42 -6.09 10.17
CA ILE A 117 -9.43 -7.17 10.29
C ILE A 117 -10.11 -8.53 10.11
N ARG A 118 -9.40 -9.47 9.45
CA ARG A 118 -9.97 -10.80 9.15
C ARG A 118 -9.00 -11.94 9.42
N SER A 119 -9.55 -13.16 9.29
CA SER A 119 -8.87 -14.39 9.66
C SER A 119 -7.73 -14.75 8.71
N ALA A 120 -6.66 -15.30 9.27
CA ALA A 120 -5.53 -15.87 8.57
C ALA A 120 -5.94 -17.05 7.67
N ARG A 121 -5.24 -17.15 6.54
CA ARG A 121 -5.21 -18.33 5.67
C ARG A 121 -3.75 -18.69 5.41
N HIS A 122 -3.45 -19.98 5.33
CA HIS A 122 -2.07 -20.50 5.31
C HIS A 122 -1.22 -19.98 4.14
N TYR A 123 -1.80 -19.81 2.96
CA TYR A 123 -1.08 -19.31 1.78
C TYR A 123 -0.75 -17.80 1.85
N TYR A 124 -1.46 -16.99 2.66
CA TYR A 124 -1.07 -15.60 2.94
C TYR A 124 0.21 -15.52 3.78
N LEU A 125 0.50 -16.54 4.57
CA LEU A 125 1.73 -16.58 5.38
C LEU A 125 2.97 -16.58 4.49
N ASP A 126 2.91 -17.20 3.32
CA ASP A 126 4.03 -17.27 2.37
C ASP A 126 4.43 -15.88 1.87
N TYR A 127 3.44 -15.01 1.69
CA TYR A 127 3.63 -13.62 1.25
C TYR A 127 3.98 -12.68 2.42
N ALA A 128 3.52 -12.96 3.62
CA ALA A 128 4.00 -12.26 4.81
C ALA A 128 5.47 -12.56 5.09
N LEU A 129 5.88 -13.82 4.94
CA LEU A 129 7.25 -14.27 5.17
C LEU A 129 8.24 -13.77 4.11
N GLU A 130 7.83 -13.67 2.83
CA GLU A 130 8.69 -13.11 1.79
C GLU A 130 9.02 -11.63 2.01
N ASN A 131 8.13 -10.91 2.70
CA ASN A 131 8.32 -9.52 3.11
C ASN A 131 8.97 -9.38 4.49
N ASP A 132 9.29 -10.50 5.16
CA ASP A 132 9.75 -10.54 6.55
C ASP A 132 8.82 -9.74 7.49
N ALA A 133 7.52 -9.78 7.21
CA ALA A 133 6.52 -8.97 7.88
C ALA A 133 6.08 -9.57 9.23
N ILE A 134 5.57 -8.71 10.12
CA ILE A 134 4.79 -9.13 11.29
C ILE A 134 3.35 -9.31 10.81
N TYR A 135 2.86 -10.56 10.86
CA TYR A 135 1.54 -10.91 10.34
C TYR A 135 0.42 -10.53 11.32
N VAL A 136 -0.59 -9.81 10.83
CA VAL A 136 -1.67 -9.24 11.67
C VAL A 136 -3.01 -9.81 11.21
N HIS A 137 -3.75 -10.45 12.13
CA HIS A 137 -5.00 -11.11 11.81
C HIS A 137 -5.95 -11.18 13.02
N HIS A 138 -7.20 -11.55 12.78
CA HIS A 138 -8.17 -11.94 13.81
C HIS A 138 -8.89 -13.21 13.39
N GLY A 139 -8.72 -14.29 14.18
CA GLY A 139 -9.14 -15.63 13.78
C GLY A 139 -8.20 -16.26 12.75
N LYS A 140 -8.39 -17.56 12.47
CA LYS A 140 -7.51 -18.36 11.63
C LYS A 140 -8.18 -19.63 11.15
N SER A 141 -7.76 -20.18 10.00
CA SER A 141 -8.08 -21.53 9.60
C SER A 141 -7.21 -22.54 10.36
N PRO A 142 -7.62 -23.83 10.49
CA PRO A 142 -6.79 -24.88 11.09
C PRO A 142 -5.41 -24.99 10.42
N GLN A 143 -5.35 -24.89 9.08
CA GLN A 143 -4.11 -24.92 8.32
C GLN A 143 -3.18 -23.75 8.68
N ALA A 144 -3.72 -22.52 8.78
CA ALA A 144 -2.93 -21.38 9.21
C ALA A 144 -2.45 -21.53 10.67
N ALA A 145 -3.27 -22.09 11.55
CA ALA A 145 -2.89 -22.35 12.94
C ALA A 145 -1.70 -23.33 13.04
N SER A 146 -1.73 -24.41 12.25
CA SER A 146 -0.63 -25.37 12.15
C SER A 146 0.66 -24.71 11.61
N ASP A 147 0.52 -23.89 10.57
CA ASP A 147 1.66 -23.27 9.88
C ASP A 147 2.33 -22.16 10.68
N PHE A 148 1.67 -21.52 11.62
CA PHE A 148 2.29 -20.47 12.44
C PHE A 148 3.56 -20.91 13.13
N GLY A 149 3.52 -22.08 13.80
CA GLY A 149 4.69 -22.66 14.48
C GLY A 149 5.72 -23.22 13.50
N THR A 150 5.26 -24.03 12.55
CA THR A 150 6.11 -24.72 11.57
C THR A 150 6.92 -23.75 10.72
N LEU A 151 6.33 -22.61 10.36
CA LEU A 151 7.00 -21.58 9.58
C LEU A 151 7.70 -20.52 10.43
N GLY A 152 7.47 -20.48 11.75
CA GLY A 152 8.02 -19.46 12.64
C GLY A 152 7.49 -18.07 12.32
N VAL A 153 6.16 -17.93 12.17
CA VAL A 153 5.51 -16.66 11.81
C VAL A 153 5.40 -15.75 13.03
N ASP A 154 6.10 -14.62 13.01
CA ASP A 154 5.84 -13.52 13.94
C ASP A 154 4.47 -12.91 13.65
N ARG A 155 3.56 -12.94 14.62
CA ARG A 155 2.18 -12.51 14.40
C ARG A 155 1.60 -11.72 15.59
N ILE A 156 0.60 -10.90 15.27
CA ILE A 156 -0.29 -10.25 16.24
C ILE A 156 -1.71 -10.72 15.92
N GLU A 157 -2.35 -11.42 16.86
CA GLU A 157 -3.78 -11.68 16.80
C GLU A 157 -4.50 -10.49 17.43
N VAL A 158 -5.18 -9.71 16.59
CA VAL A 158 -5.85 -8.46 17.01
C VAL A 158 -7.01 -8.80 17.94
N ASP A 159 -7.03 -8.18 19.09
CA ASP A 159 -8.11 -8.27 20.08
C ASP A 159 -8.91 -6.96 20.14
N ASN A 160 -10.01 -6.98 20.88
CA ASN A 160 -10.87 -5.81 21.09
C ASN A 160 -10.43 -4.96 22.30
N SER A 161 -9.13 -4.87 22.58
CA SER A 161 -8.60 -4.14 23.72
C SER A 161 -7.29 -3.44 23.41
N LYS A 162 -6.16 -4.14 23.55
CA LYS A 162 -4.82 -3.59 23.38
C LYS A 162 -4.48 -3.32 21.93
N THR A 163 -4.76 -4.28 21.04
CA THR A 163 -4.29 -4.28 19.66
C THR A 163 -5.34 -3.87 18.65
N GLY A 164 -6.61 -3.66 19.07
CA GLY A 164 -7.69 -3.26 18.19
C GLY A 164 -8.89 -2.70 18.93
N TRP A 165 -9.95 -2.47 18.22
CA TRP A 165 -11.26 -2.11 18.76
C TRP A 165 -12.39 -2.54 17.81
N ARG A 166 -13.57 -2.84 18.38
CA ARG A 166 -14.78 -2.99 17.58
C ARG A 166 -15.53 -1.67 17.52
N ASP A 167 -15.76 -1.20 16.32
CA ASP A 167 -16.55 -0.01 16.07
C ASP A 167 -18.05 -0.36 16.18
N LYS A 168 -18.64 -0.01 17.32
CA LYS A 168 -20.05 -0.28 17.65
C LYS A 168 -21.01 0.66 16.95
N SER A 169 -20.54 1.72 16.30
CA SER A 169 -21.38 2.66 15.53
C SER A 169 -21.82 2.09 14.18
N LEU A 170 -21.14 1.04 13.71
CA LEU A 170 -21.41 0.39 12.44
C LEU A 170 -22.61 -0.57 12.57
N ASN A 171 -23.62 -0.37 11.74
CA ASN A 171 -24.82 -1.24 11.69
C ASN A 171 -24.56 -2.48 10.82
N VAL A 172 -23.62 -3.32 11.24
CA VAL A 172 -23.27 -4.60 10.59
C VAL A 172 -22.91 -5.65 11.64
N SER A 173 -22.85 -6.91 11.24
CA SER A 173 -22.42 -8.01 12.12
C SER A 173 -21.04 -7.70 12.75
N SER A 174 -20.89 -8.03 14.03
CA SER A 174 -19.68 -7.73 14.81
C SER A 174 -18.40 -8.26 14.20
N GLU A 175 -18.48 -9.33 13.41
CA GLU A 175 -17.32 -9.89 12.70
C GLU A 175 -16.71 -8.94 11.64
N HIS A 176 -17.42 -7.86 11.25
CA HIS A 176 -16.99 -6.85 10.30
C HIS A 176 -16.57 -5.52 10.95
N THR A 177 -16.58 -5.45 12.29
CA THR A 177 -16.39 -4.19 13.03
C THR A 177 -15.04 -4.07 13.74
N LEU A 178 -14.13 -5.04 13.57
CA LEU A 178 -12.82 -5.02 14.24
C LEU A 178 -11.79 -4.26 13.40
N PHE A 179 -11.19 -3.24 13.99
CA PHE A 179 -10.15 -2.40 13.40
C PHE A 179 -8.92 -2.32 14.28
N THR A 180 -7.81 -1.89 13.70
CA THR A 180 -6.55 -1.58 14.39
C THR A 180 -5.97 -0.26 13.89
N SER A 181 -4.84 0.16 14.46
CA SER A 181 -3.99 1.26 14.01
C SER A 181 -2.53 0.87 14.13
N ILE A 182 -1.64 1.58 13.46
CA ILE A 182 -0.19 1.34 13.61
C ILE A 182 0.25 1.54 15.06
N GLU A 183 -0.28 2.55 15.75
CA GLU A 183 -0.01 2.77 17.18
C GLU A 183 -0.39 1.54 18.03
N LYS A 184 -1.57 0.97 17.80
CA LYS A 184 -2.02 -0.23 18.53
C LYS A 184 -1.19 -1.46 18.20
N LEU A 185 -0.76 -1.63 16.95
CA LEU A 185 0.13 -2.71 16.54
C LEU A 185 1.50 -2.57 17.22
N ASN A 186 2.05 -1.36 17.32
CA ASN A 186 3.29 -1.09 18.03
C ASN A 186 3.17 -1.46 19.53
N LYS A 187 2.04 -1.18 20.17
CA LYS A 187 1.75 -1.62 21.56
C LYS A 187 1.63 -3.15 21.68
N GLY A 188 1.24 -3.82 20.60
CA GLY A 188 1.06 -5.28 20.53
C GLY A 188 2.30 -6.07 20.12
N ILE A 189 3.39 -5.40 19.73
CA ILE A 189 4.55 -6.05 19.13
C ILE A 189 5.28 -7.00 20.09
N GLY A 190 5.29 -6.68 21.40
CA GLY A 190 5.94 -7.48 22.43
C GLY A 190 7.45 -7.62 22.20
N SER A 191 7.97 -8.85 22.35
CA SER A 191 9.39 -9.17 22.16
C SER A 191 9.76 -9.53 20.70
N LYS A 192 8.87 -9.31 19.75
CA LYS A 192 9.16 -9.62 18.34
C LYS A 192 10.23 -8.70 17.78
N ARG A 193 11.03 -9.25 16.88
CA ARG A 193 12.03 -8.48 16.16
C ARG A 193 11.36 -7.35 15.35
N THR A 194 11.94 -6.16 15.41
CA THR A 194 11.42 -4.96 14.72
C THR A 194 12.19 -4.63 13.45
N GLU A 195 13.41 -5.15 13.30
CA GLU A 195 14.23 -4.93 12.13
C GLU A 195 14.06 -6.05 11.09
N ARG A 196 14.04 -5.67 9.83
CA ARG A 196 13.93 -6.54 8.67
C ARG A 196 15.27 -7.25 8.39
N LYS A 197 15.23 -8.53 8.02
CA LYS A 197 16.38 -9.30 7.55
C LYS A 197 16.51 -9.29 6.02
N ASN A 198 15.36 -9.24 5.33
CA ASN A 198 15.30 -9.25 3.87
C ASN A 198 15.33 -7.83 3.31
N ASN A 199 15.79 -7.68 2.08
CA ASN A 199 15.55 -6.46 1.30
C ASN A 199 14.04 -6.29 1.03
N LEU A 200 13.63 -5.09 0.63
CA LEU A 200 12.27 -4.88 0.10
C LEU A 200 12.04 -5.82 -1.08
N LEU A 201 10.81 -6.35 -1.18
CA LEU A 201 10.43 -7.27 -2.26
C LEU A 201 10.58 -6.61 -3.64
N LEU A 202 10.13 -5.37 -3.74
CA LEU A 202 10.14 -4.58 -4.98
C LEU A 202 11.28 -3.55 -4.95
N THR A 203 11.85 -3.30 -6.10
CA THR A 203 12.76 -2.17 -6.35
C THR A 203 11.96 -1.04 -6.99
N TYR A 204 12.03 0.16 -6.44
CA TYR A 204 11.26 1.31 -6.90
C TYR A 204 12.13 2.26 -7.71
N SER A 205 11.55 2.86 -8.75
CA SER A 205 12.14 3.97 -9.51
C SER A 205 11.48 5.28 -9.07
N ALA A 206 12.30 6.27 -8.70
CA ALA A 206 11.81 7.62 -8.41
C ALA A 206 11.36 8.39 -9.66
N ASP A 207 11.91 8.00 -10.81
CA ASP A 207 11.51 8.50 -12.13
C ASP A 207 10.48 7.59 -12.76
N SER A 208 9.57 8.19 -13.55
CA SER A 208 8.59 7.44 -14.35
C SER A 208 9.31 6.51 -15.32
N LEU A 209 8.95 5.24 -15.31
CA LEU A 209 9.54 4.23 -16.18
C LEU A 209 8.94 4.31 -17.58
N ASP A 210 9.78 4.30 -18.58
CA ASP A 210 9.33 4.08 -19.95
C ASP A 210 9.08 2.59 -20.17
N LEU A 211 7.81 2.19 -20.08
CA LEU A 211 7.38 0.81 -20.28
C LEU A 211 7.17 0.47 -21.77
N THR A 212 7.16 1.46 -22.66
CA THR A 212 6.95 1.23 -24.11
C THR A 212 8.12 0.50 -24.77
N LYS A 213 9.28 0.52 -24.14
CA LYS A 213 10.51 -0.13 -24.63
C LYS A 213 10.53 -1.66 -24.48
N TYR A 214 9.60 -2.23 -23.69
CA TYR A 214 9.57 -3.68 -23.45
C TYR A 214 8.72 -4.40 -24.50
N GLU A 215 9.21 -5.51 -25.00
CA GLU A 215 8.52 -6.35 -25.97
C GLU A 215 7.19 -6.90 -25.40
N GLY A 216 6.17 -6.98 -26.22
CA GLY A 216 4.85 -7.49 -25.85
C GLY A 216 4.03 -6.54 -24.95
N GLN A 217 4.49 -5.29 -24.79
CA GLN A 217 3.70 -4.28 -24.08
C GLN A 217 2.40 -3.97 -24.82
N THR A 218 1.37 -3.59 -24.06
CA THR A 218 0.08 -3.19 -24.59
C THR A 218 -0.54 -2.06 -23.77
N ALA A 219 -1.47 -1.32 -24.36
CA ALA A 219 -2.27 -0.35 -23.62
C ALA A 219 -3.03 -1.04 -22.48
N ALA A 220 -3.18 -0.34 -21.36
CA ALA A 220 -3.85 -0.84 -20.18
C ALA A 220 -4.66 0.28 -19.50
N ASN A 221 -5.55 0.92 -20.26
CA ASN A 221 -6.44 1.95 -19.72
C ASN A 221 -7.52 1.36 -18.83
N ASN A 222 -7.96 0.14 -19.14
CA ASN A 222 -8.90 -0.61 -18.33
C ASN A 222 -8.33 -2.01 -18.05
N VAL A 223 -8.30 -2.39 -16.77
CA VAL A 223 -7.87 -3.72 -16.36
C VAL A 223 -8.97 -4.36 -15.53
N SER A 224 -9.34 -5.59 -15.86
CA SER A 224 -10.36 -6.36 -15.15
C SER A 224 -9.82 -7.74 -14.79
N ILE A 225 -9.84 -8.07 -13.51
CA ILE A 225 -9.29 -9.29 -12.92
C ILE A 225 -10.41 -10.04 -12.23
N LYS A 226 -10.93 -11.07 -12.89
CA LYS A 226 -11.98 -11.93 -12.34
C LYS A 226 -11.38 -12.97 -11.43
N TYR A 227 -11.82 -13.05 -10.19
CA TYR A 227 -11.45 -14.10 -9.24
C TYR A 227 -12.44 -15.25 -9.23
N SER A 228 -13.71 -14.93 -9.40
CA SER A 228 -14.83 -15.85 -9.42
C SER A 228 -16.08 -15.13 -9.95
N ASN A 229 -17.25 -15.79 -9.89
CA ASN A 229 -18.52 -15.09 -10.16
C ASN A 229 -18.91 -14.09 -9.05
N ALA A 230 -18.28 -14.17 -7.87
CA ALA A 230 -18.56 -13.28 -6.74
C ALA A 230 -17.66 -12.03 -6.72
N VAL A 231 -16.45 -12.09 -7.31
CA VAL A 231 -15.48 -10.99 -7.22
C VAL A 231 -14.76 -10.77 -8.55
N THR A 232 -14.90 -9.53 -9.03
CA THR A 232 -14.09 -8.96 -10.12
C THR A 232 -13.51 -7.64 -9.62
N SER A 233 -12.18 -7.52 -9.59
CA SER A 233 -11.45 -6.29 -9.29
C SER A 233 -11.12 -5.57 -10.59
N SER A 234 -11.45 -4.28 -10.70
CA SER A 234 -11.24 -3.50 -11.92
C SER A 234 -10.49 -2.21 -11.64
N TYR A 235 -9.79 -1.74 -12.63
CA TYR A 235 -8.89 -0.59 -12.55
C TYR A 235 -9.03 0.25 -13.82
N LYS A 236 -9.29 1.54 -13.65
CA LYS A 236 -9.36 2.51 -14.74
C LYS A 236 -8.22 3.49 -14.61
N TYR A 237 -7.40 3.59 -15.63
CA TYR A 237 -6.29 4.54 -15.69
C TYR A 237 -6.79 5.98 -15.81
N ASP A 238 -6.21 6.86 -15.01
CA ASP A 238 -6.39 8.29 -15.07
C ASP A 238 -5.07 8.93 -15.57
N PRO A 239 -5.03 9.44 -16.80
CA PRO A 239 -3.80 9.98 -17.38
C PRO A 239 -3.34 11.29 -16.72
N GLU A 240 -4.24 12.05 -16.09
CA GLU A 240 -3.89 13.30 -15.39
C GLU A 240 -3.07 13.02 -14.13
N THR A 241 -3.52 12.05 -13.31
CA THR A 241 -2.84 11.66 -12.07
C THR A 241 -1.81 10.56 -12.28
N LYS A 242 -1.83 9.87 -13.43
CA LYS A 242 -1.04 8.68 -13.76
C LYS A 242 -1.25 7.54 -12.76
N LEU A 243 -2.47 7.41 -12.24
CA LEU A 243 -2.89 6.40 -11.27
C LEU A 243 -4.08 5.60 -11.82
N TYR A 244 -4.30 4.43 -11.25
CA TYR A 244 -5.48 3.62 -11.50
C TYR A 244 -6.51 3.82 -10.42
N LEU A 245 -7.75 4.16 -10.78
CA LEU A 245 -8.89 4.16 -9.88
C LEU A 245 -9.44 2.74 -9.78
N ARG A 246 -9.65 2.30 -8.54
CA ARG A 246 -10.08 0.94 -8.27
C ARG A 246 -11.59 0.83 -8.09
N SER A 247 -12.16 -0.23 -8.67
CA SER A 247 -13.54 -0.66 -8.41
C SER A 247 -13.61 -2.17 -8.14
N VAL A 248 -14.68 -2.62 -7.51
CA VAL A 248 -14.96 -4.05 -7.28
C VAL A 248 -16.40 -4.31 -7.62
N ASN A 249 -16.63 -5.29 -8.51
CA ASN A 249 -17.96 -5.62 -9.04
C ASN A 249 -18.69 -4.40 -9.60
N GLY A 250 -17.97 -3.53 -10.33
CA GLY A 250 -18.51 -2.33 -10.96
C GLY A 250 -18.79 -1.16 -10.02
N LYS A 251 -18.53 -1.29 -8.71
CA LYS A 251 -18.69 -0.20 -7.73
C LYS A 251 -17.33 0.37 -7.35
N GLU A 252 -17.23 1.69 -7.26
CA GLU A 252 -16.03 2.35 -6.77
C GLU A 252 -15.63 1.79 -5.41
N HIS A 253 -14.33 1.59 -5.25
CA HIS A 253 -13.76 1.12 -3.99
C HIS A 253 -13.20 2.31 -3.22
N THR A 254 -13.92 2.74 -2.19
CA THR A 254 -13.64 3.96 -1.42
C THR A 254 -13.19 3.64 0.00
N ASP A 255 -12.34 4.49 0.55
CA ASP A 255 -11.96 4.46 1.96
C ASP A 255 -13.09 5.00 2.84
N TYR A 256 -13.39 4.29 3.94
CA TYR A 256 -14.49 4.67 4.84
C TYR A 256 -14.25 6.01 5.55
N VAL A 257 -13.00 6.35 5.89
CA VAL A 257 -12.66 7.57 6.64
C VAL A 257 -12.57 8.76 5.69
N THR A 258 -11.73 8.63 4.65
CA THR A 258 -11.43 9.75 3.75
C THR A 258 -12.47 9.95 2.67
N LYS A 259 -13.34 8.95 2.41
CA LYS A 259 -14.33 8.90 1.33
C LYS A 259 -13.70 9.00 -0.08
N GLN A 260 -12.38 8.88 -0.17
CA GLN A 260 -11.67 8.91 -1.45
C GLN A 260 -11.66 7.52 -2.09
N THR A 261 -11.79 7.48 -3.41
CA THR A 261 -11.58 6.26 -4.19
C THR A 261 -10.12 5.82 -4.07
N TYR A 262 -9.88 4.54 -3.80
CA TYR A 262 -8.54 3.98 -3.76
C TYR A 262 -7.87 4.11 -5.13
N ARG A 263 -6.67 4.66 -5.11
CA ARG A 263 -5.82 4.89 -6.28
C ARG A 263 -4.50 4.18 -6.09
N LEU A 264 -3.97 3.65 -7.16
CA LEU A 264 -2.71 2.92 -7.13
C LEU A 264 -1.86 3.19 -8.36
N LYS A 265 -0.55 3.05 -8.18
CA LYS A 265 0.42 3.28 -9.23
C LYS A 265 0.69 2.03 -10.05
N ASN A 266 0.76 0.87 -9.38
CA ASN A 266 1.25 -0.36 -9.95
C ASN A 266 0.28 -1.52 -9.70
N ILE A 267 0.12 -2.37 -10.70
CA ILE A 267 -0.55 -3.65 -10.61
C ILE A 267 0.45 -4.73 -11.07
N ILE A 268 0.65 -5.75 -10.26
CA ILE A 268 1.30 -6.99 -10.67
C ILE A 268 0.22 -8.06 -10.65
N THR A 269 0.01 -8.76 -11.75
CA THR A 269 -1.01 -9.82 -11.81
C THR A 269 -0.45 -11.09 -12.42
N TYR A 270 -0.78 -12.23 -11.81
CA TYR A 270 -0.46 -13.55 -12.32
C TYR A 270 -1.44 -14.59 -11.80
N GLN A 271 -1.45 -15.76 -12.41
CA GLN A 271 -2.36 -16.83 -12.07
C GLN A 271 -1.64 -18.00 -11.42
N VAL A 272 -2.27 -18.57 -10.38
CA VAL A 272 -1.86 -19.80 -9.74
C VAL A 272 -3.05 -20.77 -9.69
N LYS A 273 -2.78 -22.07 -9.69
CA LYS A 273 -3.82 -23.06 -9.48
C LYS A 273 -4.34 -22.96 -8.05
N ASN A 274 -5.65 -22.92 -7.88
CA ASN A 274 -6.32 -23.06 -6.60
C ASN A 274 -7.21 -24.32 -6.60
N TYR A 275 -7.48 -24.81 -5.41
CA TYR A 275 -8.34 -25.96 -5.19
C TYR A 275 -9.02 -25.88 -3.83
N THR A 276 -10.17 -26.50 -3.69
CA THR A 276 -10.84 -26.62 -2.41
C THR A 276 -10.17 -27.72 -1.59
N LEU A 277 -9.84 -27.39 -0.35
CA LEU A 277 -9.27 -28.36 0.59
C LEU A 277 -10.38 -29.32 1.05
N ASP A 278 -10.04 -30.60 1.09
CA ASP A 278 -10.82 -31.59 1.81
C ASP A 278 -10.52 -31.45 3.30
N ASP A 279 -11.39 -30.74 4.02
CA ASP A 279 -11.24 -30.53 5.47
C ASP A 279 -12.51 -30.97 6.22
N VAL A 280 -12.30 -31.43 7.47
CA VAL A 280 -13.32 -31.97 8.34
C VAL A 280 -14.55 -31.05 8.51
N GLU A 281 -14.34 -29.74 8.44
CA GLU A 281 -15.41 -28.77 8.60
C GLU A 281 -16.17 -28.45 7.31
N ASN A 282 -15.70 -28.93 6.16
CA ASN A 282 -16.27 -28.73 4.82
C ASN A 282 -16.69 -27.27 4.53
N LYS A 283 -15.83 -26.31 4.92
CA LYS A 283 -16.11 -24.87 4.77
C LYS A 283 -15.66 -24.29 3.43
N GLY A 284 -15.25 -25.13 2.48
CA GLY A 284 -14.78 -24.70 1.16
C GLY A 284 -13.47 -23.90 1.21
N ARG A 285 -12.60 -24.20 2.20
CA ARG A 285 -11.29 -23.56 2.32
C ARG A 285 -10.44 -23.86 1.10
N GLN A 286 -9.62 -22.89 0.71
CA GLN A 286 -8.82 -22.97 -0.50
C GLN A 286 -7.37 -23.32 -0.18
N GLY A 287 -6.74 -24.07 -1.08
CA GLY A 287 -5.30 -24.20 -1.22
C GLY A 287 -4.85 -23.51 -2.50
N LEU A 288 -3.64 -22.96 -2.51
CA LEU A 288 -3.04 -22.28 -3.66
C LEU A 288 -1.67 -22.87 -3.95
N GLU A 289 -1.41 -23.21 -5.21
CA GLU A 289 -0.09 -23.64 -5.69
C GLU A 289 0.75 -22.39 -6.03
N ASN A 290 1.20 -21.69 -4.99
CA ASN A 290 1.93 -20.42 -5.10
C ASN A 290 3.47 -20.58 -5.01
N ILE A 291 3.96 -21.81 -4.95
CA ILE A 291 5.38 -22.14 -5.08
C ILE A 291 5.61 -22.67 -6.49
N GLY A 292 6.55 -22.08 -7.23
CA GLY A 292 6.80 -22.41 -8.62
C GLY A 292 7.14 -21.20 -9.44
N SER A 293 6.79 -21.21 -10.71
CA SER A 293 7.04 -20.13 -11.65
C SER A 293 5.90 -20.02 -12.68
N GLY A 294 5.86 -18.89 -13.35
CA GLY A 294 4.87 -18.64 -14.40
C GLY A 294 5.02 -17.28 -15.04
N THR A 295 4.02 -16.90 -15.81
CA THR A 295 3.94 -15.59 -16.47
C THR A 295 2.86 -14.73 -15.83
N GLY A 296 2.93 -13.43 -16.06
CA GLY A 296 1.97 -12.44 -15.61
C GLY A 296 2.19 -11.10 -16.29
N TYR A 297 1.68 -10.05 -15.67
CA TYR A 297 1.83 -8.69 -16.17
C TYR A 297 2.24 -7.75 -15.03
N TYR A 298 3.12 -6.83 -15.35
CA TYR A 298 3.30 -5.58 -14.61
C TYR A 298 2.60 -4.47 -15.36
N ILE A 299 1.76 -3.72 -14.66
CA ILE A 299 0.90 -2.68 -15.25
C ILE A 299 1.11 -1.39 -14.46
N SER A 300 1.46 -0.32 -15.16
CA SER A 300 1.65 1.00 -14.60
C SER A 300 1.53 2.07 -15.68
N GLU A 301 1.04 3.24 -15.31
CA GLU A 301 0.94 4.41 -16.18
C GLU A 301 0.27 4.12 -17.55
N GLY A 302 -0.79 3.32 -17.55
CA GLY A 302 -1.57 3.02 -18.75
C GLY A 302 -0.96 1.95 -19.66
N ILE A 303 0.11 1.28 -19.23
CA ILE A 303 0.82 0.25 -20.03
C ILE A 303 0.95 -1.03 -19.22
N ALA A 304 0.69 -2.17 -19.85
CA ALA A 304 0.95 -3.50 -19.34
C ALA A 304 2.15 -4.11 -20.06
N VAL A 305 3.06 -4.71 -19.29
CA VAL A 305 4.26 -5.40 -19.80
C VAL A 305 4.23 -6.84 -19.31
N PRO A 306 4.42 -7.84 -20.20
CA PRO A 306 4.56 -9.23 -19.77
C PRO A 306 5.77 -9.41 -18.86
N ILE A 307 5.58 -10.20 -17.80
CA ILE A 307 6.63 -10.55 -16.85
C ILE A 307 6.61 -12.06 -16.56
N THR A 308 7.70 -12.54 -15.97
CA THR A 308 7.77 -13.84 -15.33
C THR A 308 7.86 -13.68 -13.82
N TRP A 309 7.37 -14.69 -13.09
CA TRP A 309 7.54 -14.78 -11.65
C TRP A 309 8.10 -16.16 -11.26
N GLU A 310 8.89 -16.20 -10.19
CA GLU A 310 9.42 -17.43 -9.59
C GLU A 310 9.41 -17.30 -8.07
N LYS A 311 8.82 -18.30 -7.38
CA LYS A 311 8.86 -18.43 -5.92
C LYS A 311 9.35 -19.84 -5.57
N LYS A 312 10.56 -19.95 -5.00
CA LYS A 312 11.23 -21.23 -4.76
C LYS A 312 10.76 -21.98 -3.52
N SER A 313 10.22 -21.25 -2.55
CA SER A 313 9.73 -21.82 -1.29
C SER A 313 8.74 -20.88 -0.61
N ARG A 314 8.05 -21.36 0.40
CA ARG A 314 7.11 -20.57 1.21
C ARG A 314 7.73 -19.33 1.85
N LYS A 315 9.03 -19.34 2.16
CA LYS A 315 9.76 -18.25 2.82
C LYS A 315 10.59 -17.40 1.86
N SER A 316 10.87 -17.87 0.64
CA SER A 316 11.65 -17.10 -0.32
C SER A 316 10.86 -15.94 -0.90
N GLN A 317 11.53 -14.87 -1.25
CA GLN A 317 10.93 -13.79 -2.01
C GLN A 317 10.55 -14.27 -3.40
N THR A 318 9.41 -13.80 -3.90
CA THR A 318 9.03 -13.96 -5.30
C THR A 318 9.91 -13.06 -6.15
N ILE A 319 10.53 -13.63 -7.18
CA ILE A 319 11.35 -12.90 -8.14
C ILE A 319 10.50 -12.59 -9.36
N TYR A 320 10.33 -11.30 -9.65
CA TYR A 320 9.67 -10.83 -10.86
C TYR A 320 10.72 -10.34 -11.86
N LYS A 321 10.55 -10.69 -13.14
CA LYS A 321 11.45 -10.27 -14.24
C LYS A 321 10.66 -9.86 -15.45
N TYR A 322 11.18 -8.90 -16.21
CA TYR A 322 10.75 -8.65 -17.59
C TYR A 322 11.11 -9.84 -18.49
N GLN A 323 10.52 -9.91 -19.69
CA GLN A 323 10.77 -11.01 -20.64
C GLN A 323 12.24 -11.09 -21.11
N ASN A 324 12.95 -9.96 -21.10
CA ASN A 324 14.39 -9.92 -21.39
C ASN A 324 15.28 -10.44 -20.25
N GLY A 325 14.68 -10.90 -19.13
CA GLY A 325 15.41 -11.46 -17.98
C GLY A 325 15.84 -10.43 -16.93
N GLU A 326 15.68 -9.13 -17.18
CA GLU A 326 15.98 -8.07 -16.21
C GLU A 326 15.02 -8.16 -15.01
N LYS A 327 15.52 -7.89 -13.81
CA LYS A 327 14.71 -7.84 -12.61
C LYS A 327 13.69 -6.70 -12.72
N LEU A 328 12.45 -6.97 -12.34
CA LEU A 328 11.39 -5.96 -12.33
C LEU A 328 11.75 -4.79 -11.40
N VAL A 329 11.67 -3.59 -11.95
CA VAL A 329 11.65 -2.32 -11.23
C VAL A 329 10.24 -1.74 -11.40
N VAL A 330 9.65 -1.19 -10.34
CA VAL A 330 8.31 -0.62 -10.37
C VAL A 330 8.36 0.90 -10.19
N ASN A 331 7.37 1.62 -10.71
CA ASN A 331 7.21 3.05 -10.45
C ASN A 331 6.98 3.31 -8.96
N ASP A 332 7.47 4.46 -8.46
CA ASP A 332 7.22 4.92 -7.09
C ASP A 332 5.71 5.11 -6.84
N GLY A 333 5.17 4.32 -5.94
CA GLY A 333 3.75 4.30 -5.57
C GLY A 333 3.28 2.94 -5.10
N ASN A 334 2.06 2.89 -4.55
CA ASN A 334 1.49 1.64 -4.05
C ASN A 334 1.26 0.62 -5.17
N THR A 335 1.43 -0.64 -4.78
CA THR A 335 1.34 -1.80 -5.69
C THR A 335 0.28 -2.77 -5.19
N PHE A 336 -0.71 -3.11 -6.06
CA PHE A 336 -1.56 -4.27 -5.85
C PHE A 336 -0.97 -5.48 -6.55
N ILE A 337 -0.73 -6.55 -5.79
CA ILE A 337 -0.31 -7.86 -6.31
C ILE A 337 -1.54 -8.77 -6.33
N GLN A 338 -2.03 -9.02 -7.54
CA GLN A 338 -3.25 -9.75 -7.82
C GLN A 338 -2.92 -11.19 -8.16
N ILE A 339 -3.16 -12.12 -7.23
CA ILE A 339 -2.90 -13.54 -7.44
C ILE A 339 -4.21 -14.22 -7.76
N GLN A 340 -4.46 -14.34 -9.04
CA GLN A 340 -5.72 -14.78 -9.62
C GLN A 340 -5.76 -16.33 -9.72
N PRO A 341 -6.92 -16.95 -9.50
CA PRO A 341 -7.10 -18.37 -9.82
C PRO A 341 -6.84 -18.65 -11.30
N LYS A 342 -6.08 -19.72 -11.59
CA LYS A 342 -5.77 -20.12 -12.96
C LYS A 342 -7.06 -20.42 -13.76
N GLY A 343 -7.13 -19.92 -14.98
CA GLY A 343 -8.27 -20.07 -15.88
C GLY A 343 -9.39 -19.05 -15.69
N GLN A 344 -9.26 -18.11 -14.74
CA GLN A 344 -10.17 -16.97 -14.66
C GLN A 344 -9.76 -15.87 -15.66
N THR A 345 -10.75 -15.08 -16.09
CA THR A 345 -10.54 -14.03 -17.10
C THR A 345 -9.71 -12.88 -16.54
N LEU A 346 -8.67 -12.51 -17.29
CA LEU A 346 -7.94 -11.26 -17.16
C LEU A 346 -8.17 -10.47 -18.46
N THR A 347 -8.65 -9.23 -18.35
CA THR A 347 -8.84 -8.32 -19.47
C THR A 347 -7.93 -7.11 -19.27
N ILE A 348 -7.18 -6.73 -20.31
CA ILE A 348 -6.29 -5.56 -20.36
C ILE A 348 -6.60 -4.85 -21.67
N GLU A 349 -7.05 -3.55 -21.60
CA GLU A 349 -7.52 -2.72 -22.73
C GLU A 349 -7.00 -1.28 -22.65
#